data_fcca9c02e87ef96134370cfbaf027eec
#
_entry.id   fcca9c02e87ef96134370cfbaf027eec
#
_cell.length_a   1.000
_cell.length_b   1.000
_cell.length_c   1.000
_cell.angle_alpha   90.00
_cell.angle_beta   90.00
_cell.angle_gamma   90.00
#
_symmetry.space_group_name_H-M   'P 1'
#
loop_
_entity.id
_entity.type
_entity.pdbx_description
1 polymer ?
#
loop_
_entity_poly.entity_id
_entity_poly.type
_entity_poly.pdbx_seq_one_letter_code
_entity_poly.pdbx_strand_id
1 'polypeptide(L)'
;MFLALYPLAMLASNLHEFIALSQNNESYLIKQMQSEQANLDKEQAFRNYLPSLSLNSAYVANNKDRFIIDPQESLFAKVSLNFLLFDGGTREANLRALESKEKLSLLDKEQSKNYLALNAITLYFNTLSLKKILLANQQKVAFLKSTFERLQKFYDAGLSPKDELESIKAKYHLSLLELSQNELKLANIQKEIKILSDTDFKVQGNAFLENPQQEKSQNYEVMIAKEQINLAKESVNLAKAEYF
;
A
#
# COMPACT_ATOMS: atom_id res chain seq x y z
N MET A 1 -41.85 6.93 22.43
CA MET A 1 -40.76 7.93 22.52
C MET A 1 -39.44 7.27 22.15
N PHE A 2 -39.29 7.03 20.84
CA PHE A 2 -38.11 6.40 20.24
C PHE A 2 -37.63 7.34 19.12
N LEU A 3 -36.84 8.31 19.48
CA LEU A 3 -36.23 9.21 18.49
C LEU A 3 -34.89 9.67 19.04
N ALA A 4 -33.84 9.47 18.29
CA ALA A 4 -32.54 10.13 18.37
C ALA A 4 -31.29 9.26 18.62
N LEU A 5 -31.24 8.03 18.11
CA LEU A 5 -29.97 7.28 18.12
C LEU A 5 -29.38 7.00 16.71
N TYR A 6 -30.01 7.50 15.65
CA TYR A 6 -29.62 7.20 14.27
C TYR A 6 -28.48 8.06 13.65
N PRO A 7 -28.17 9.30 14.06
CA PRO A 7 -27.15 10.07 13.36
C PRO A 7 -25.70 9.72 13.73
N LEU A 8 -25.43 9.18 14.92
CA LEU A 8 -24.05 8.85 15.32
C LEU A 8 -23.52 7.56 14.66
N ALA A 9 -24.39 6.58 14.47
CA ALA A 9 -24.01 5.30 13.84
C ALA A 9 -23.68 5.44 12.33
N MET A 10 -24.39 6.33 11.61
CA MET A 10 -24.09 6.61 10.21
C MET A 10 -22.77 7.37 10.00
N LEU A 11 -22.29 8.12 10.99
CA LEU A 11 -21.07 8.90 10.89
C LEU A 11 -19.82 8.06 11.10
N ALA A 12 -19.90 7.07 11.98
CA ALA A 12 -18.85 6.05 12.16
C ALA A 12 -18.78 5.10 10.96
N SER A 13 -19.91 4.80 10.30
CA SER A 13 -19.97 3.90 9.15
C SER A 13 -19.14 4.40 7.95
N ASN A 14 -19.15 5.70 7.66
CA ASN A 14 -18.46 6.27 6.50
C ASN A 14 -16.92 6.18 6.62
N LEU A 15 -16.33 6.42 7.81
CA LEU A 15 -14.90 6.24 8.03
C LEU A 15 -14.51 4.76 8.02
N HIS A 16 -15.26 3.91 8.70
CA HIS A 16 -15.00 2.47 8.71
C HIS A 16 -15.11 1.84 7.33
N GLU A 17 -16.10 2.26 6.54
CA GLU A 17 -16.26 1.83 5.15
C GLU A 17 -15.07 2.27 4.31
N PHE A 18 -14.58 3.50 4.46
CA PHE A 18 -13.41 3.99 3.74
C PHE A 18 -12.14 3.22 4.11
N ILE A 19 -11.94 2.92 5.40
CA ILE A 19 -10.82 2.07 5.85
C ILE A 19 -10.92 0.67 5.23
N ALA A 20 -12.10 0.06 5.23
CA ALA A 20 -12.30 -1.26 4.63
C ALA A 20 -12.01 -1.28 3.12
N LEU A 21 -12.44 -0.25 2.38
CA LEU A 21 -12.12 -0.09 0.96
C LEU A 21 -10.62 0.07 0.74
N SER A 22 -9.94 0.90 1.56
CA SER A 22 -8.50 1.11 1.44
C SER A 22 -7.68 -0.16 1.66
N GLN A 23 -8.16 -1.07 2.50
CA GLN A 23 -7.52 -2.36 2.79
C GLN A 23 -7.72 -3.41 1.70
N ASN A 24 -8.59 -3.16 0.72
CA ASN A 24 -8.78 -3.99 -0.47
C ASN A 24 -8.10 -3.42 -1.72
N ASN A 25 -7.25 -2.42 -1.56
CA ASN A 25 -6.51 -1.76 -2.62
C ASN A 25 -5.48 -2.71 -3.28
N GLU A 26 -5.14 -2.43 -4.54
CA GLU A 26 -4.13 -3.18 -5.31
C GLU A 26 -2.80 -3.32 -4.56
N SER A 27 -2.37 -2.29 -3.82
CA SER A 27 -1.14 -2.32 -3.02
C SER A 27 -1.18 -3.41 -1.94
N TYR A 28 -2.34 -3.64 -1.32
CA TYR A 28 -2.52 -4.73 -0.35
C TYR A 28 -2.55 -6.10 -1.04
N LEU A 29 -3.22 -6.20 -2.21
CA LEU A 29 -3.25 -7.42 -3.00
C LEU A 29 -1.84 -7.85 -3.43
N ILE A 30 -0.98 -6.91 -3.82
CA ILE A 30 0.44 -7.18 -4.13
C ILE A 30 1.14 -7.80 -2.90
N LYS A 31 0.94 -7.24 -1.70
CA LYS A 31 1.53 -7.79 -0.46
C LYS A 31 0.98 -9.17 -0.11
N GLN A 32 -0.29 -9.40 -0.36
CA GLN A 32 -0.92 -10.70 -0.19
C GLN A 32 -0.31 -11.73 -1.14
N MET A 33 -0.16 -11.42 -2.43
CA MET A 33 0.47 -12.30 -3.41
C MET A 33 1.95 -12.56 -3.09
N GLN A 34 2.71 -11.56 -2.60
CA GLN A 34 4.08 -11.74 -2.13
C GLN A 34 4.16 -12.69 -0.95
N SER A 35 3.21 -12.64 -0.02
CA SER A 35 3.13 -13.55 1.12
C SER A 35 2.81 -14.97 0.68
N GLU A 36 1.91 -15.14 -0.29
CA GLU A 36 1.59 -16.45 -0.87
C GLU A 36 2.77 -17.03 -1.64
N GLN A 37 3.47 -16.20 -2.43
CA GLN A 37 4.70 -16.62 -3.12
C GLN A 37 5.77 -17.11 -2.13
N ALA A 38 5.99 -16.39 -1.01
CA ALA A 38 6.97 -16.81 -0.01
C ALA A 38 6.61 -18.17 0.64
N ASN A 39 5.32 -18.45 0.84
CA ASN A 39 4.86 -19.76 1.29
C ASN A 39 5.11 -20.85 0.23
N LEU A 40 4.82 -20.59 -1.03
CA LEU A 40 5.09 -21.52 -2.14
C LEU A 40 6.60 -21.78 -2.31
N ASP A 41 7.44 -20.75 -2.17
CA ASP A 41 8.92 -20.90 -2.19
C ASP A 41 9.38 -21.87 -1.09
N LYS A 42 8.83 -21.77 0.12
CA LYS A 42 9.10 -22.69 1.24
C LYS A 42 8.63 -24.12 0.93
N GLU A 43 7.41 -24.27 0.40
CA GLU A 43 6.89 -25.58 -0.01
C GLU A 43 7.76 -26.22 -1.11
N GLN A 44 8.20 -25.43 -2.07
CA GLN A 44 9.11 -25.89 -3.13
C GLN A 44 10.45 -26.35 -2.54
N ALA A 45 11.02 -25.61 -1.59
CA ALA A 45 12.26 -26.01 -0.93
C ALA A 45 12.09 -27.32 -0.15
N PHE A 46 10.94 -27.52 0.50
CA PHE A 46 10.63 -28.80 1.16
C PHE A 46 10.59 -29.97 0.18
N ARG A 47 10.11 -29.78 -1.06
CA ARG A 47 10.10 -30.81 -2.09
C ARG A 47 11.50 -31.30 -2.50
N ASN A 48 12.54 -30.49 -2.26
CA ASN A 48 13.94 -30.90 -2.51
C ASN A 48 14.43 -32.02 -1.56
N TYR A 49 13.66 -32.33 -0.51
CA TYR A 49 13.89 -33.53 0.32
C TYR A 49 13.30 -34.80 -0.27
N LEU A 50 12.50 -34.72 -1.32
CA LEU A 50 11.89 -35.86 -1.98
C LEU A 50 12.77 -36.34 -3.12
N PRO A 51 12.75 -37.66 -3.44
CA PRO A 51 13.43 -38.19 -4.62
C PRO A 51 12.82 -37.59 -5.89
N SER A 52 13.68 -37.23 -6.85
CA SER A 52 13.24 -36.80 -8.17
C SER A 52 13.21 -38.00 -9.13
N LEU A 53 12.06 -38.19 -9.79
CA LEU A 53 11.88 -39.19 -10.85
C LEU A 53 11.88 -38.50 -12.20
N SER A 54 12.75 -38.88 -13.09
CA SER A 54 12.80 -38.37 -14.46
C SER A 54 12.68 -39.49 -15.48
N LEU A 55 11.88 -39.25 -16.53
CA LEU A 55 11.75 -40.11 -17.70
C LEU A 55 12.32 -39.32 -18.89
N ASN A 56 13.35 -39.87 -19.49
CA ASN A 56 13.97 -39.32 -20.69
C ASN A 56 13.85 -40.34 -21.81
N SER A 57 13.37 -39.89 -22.98
CA SER A 57 13.36 -40.69 -24.20
C SER A 57 13.94 -39.88 -25.34
N ALA A 58 14.72 -40.53 -26.19
CA ALA A 58 15.22 -39.91 -27.39
C ALA A 58 15.23 -40.90 -28.55
N TYR A 59 14.87 -40.42 -29.71
CA TYR A 59 15.07 -41.10 -30.99
C TYR A 59 16.22 -40.37 -31.70
N VAL A 60 17.23 -41.17 -32.09
CA VAL A 60 18.41 -40.67 -32.79
C VAL A 60 18.45 -41.32 -34.15
N ALA A 61 18.52 -40.49 -35.18
CA ALA A 61 18.72 -40.96 -36.57
C ALA A 61 20.07 -40.42 -37.10
N ASN A 62 20.94 -41.30 -37.51
CA ASN A 62 22.26 -40.97 -38.06
C ASN A 62 22.24 -41.17 -39.58
N ASN A 63 22.97 -40.34 -40.29
CA ASN A 63 23.02 -40.40 -41.76
C ASN A 63 23.83 -41.60 -42.33
N LYS A 64 24.65 -42.27 -41.50
CA LYS A 64 25.43 -43.47 -41.81
C LYS A 64 25.70 -44.28 -40.55
N ASP A 65 25.66 -45.59 -40.67
CA ASP A 65 26.18 -46.48 -39.62
C ASP A 65 27.68 -46.27 -39.44
N ARG A 66 28.07 -45.90 -38.22
CA ARG A 66 29.50 -45.66 -37.85
C ARG A 66 30.09 -46.77 -37.01
N PHE A 67 29.55 -47.92 -36.96
CA PHE A 67 29.94 -49.10 -36.18
C PHE A 67 28.74 -49.68 -35.41
N ILE A 68 28.90 -50.89 -34.91
CA ILE A 68 27.95 -51.66 -34.08
C ILE A 68 27.43 -50.80 -32.85
N ILE A 69 28.20 -49.78 -32.45
CA ILE A 69 27.90 -48.95 -31.25
C ILE A 69 27.08 -47.70 -31.59
N ASP A 70 26.97 -47.32 -32.88
CA ASP A 70 26.27 -46.11 -33.31
C ASP A 70 25.36 -46.42 -34.51
N PRO A 71 24.24 -47.14 -34.27
CA PRO A 71 23.32 -47.56 -35.32
C PRO A 71 22.68 -46.36 -36.01
N GLN A 72 22.25 -46.59 -37.28
CA GLN A 72 21.61 -45.57 -38.11
C GLN A 72 20.35 -45.01 -37.44
N GLU A 73 19.60 -45.83 -36.73
CA GLU A 73 18.45 -45.46 -35.96
C GLU A 73 18.48 -46.10 -34.58
N SER A 74 18.27 -45.29 -33.55
CA SER A 74 18.17 -45.79 -32.19
C SER A 74 17.07 -45.07 -31.40
N LEU A 75 16.31 -45.84 -30.66
CA LEU A 75 15.32 -45.36 -29.70
C LEU A 75 15.75 -45.81 -28.31
N PHE A 76 15.88 -44.89 -27.39
CA PHE A 76 16.11 -45.25 -26.00
C PHE A 76 15.14 -44.55 -25.06
N ALA A 77 14.81 -45.22 -23.99
CA ALA A 77 14.05 -44.66 -22.88
C ALA A 77 14.82 -44.93 -21.58
N LYS A 78 14.97 -43.91 -20.74
CA LYS A 78 15.67 -43.99 -19.47
C LYS A 78 14.78 -43.47 -18.37
N VAL A 79 14.56 -44.25 -17.31
CA VAL A 79 13.98 -43.84 -16.05
C VAL A 79 15.12 -43.64 -15.06
N SER A 80 15.14 -42.44 -14.43
CA SER A 80 16.17 -42.14 -13.42
C SER A 80 15.48 -41.67 -12.14
N LEU A 81 15.85 -42.26 -11.00
CA LEU A 81 15.47 -41.87 -9.67
C LEU A 81 16.70 -41.27 -8.98
N ASN A 82 16.65 -39.99 -8.63
CA ASN A 82 17.73 -39.30 -7.94
C ASN A 82 17.26 -38.95 -6.54
N PHE A 83 18.03 -39.31 -5.54
CA PHE A 83 17.77 -38.96 -4.15
C PHE A 83 19.06 -38.47 -3.50
N LEU A 84 19.02 -37.21 -3.03
CA LEU A 84 20.16 -36.58 -2.37
C LEU A 84 20.13 -36.95 -0.89
N LEU A 85 21.06 -37.81 -0.45
CA LEU A 85 21.10 -38.29 0.93
C LEU A 85 21.68 -37.28 1.89
N PHE A 86 22.72 -36.55 1.50
CA PHE A 86 23.39 -35.55 2.32
C PHE A 86 23.96 -34.42 1.46
N ASP A 87 23.89 -33.19 1.95
CA ASP A 87 24.33 -31.96 1.25
C ASP A 87 24.99 -30.95 2.20
N GLY A 88 25.62 -31.43 3.29
CA GLY A 88 26.26 -30.56 4.26
C GLY A 88 25.30 -29.73 5.11
N GLY A 89 23.98 -30.00 5.04
CA GLY A 89 22.95 -29.22 5.74
C GLY A 89 22.41 -28.00 4.95
N THR A 90 22.79 -27.90 3.67
CA THR A 90 22.35 -26.76 2.79
C THR A 90 20.86 -26.71 2.65
N ARG A 91 20.15 -27.84 2.44
CA ARG A 91 18.68 -27.86 2.33
C ARG A 91 18.00 -27.39 3.61
N GLU A 92 18.53 -27.80 4.77
CA GLU A 92 17.96 -27.41 6.07
C GLU A 92 18.16 -25.92 6.35
N ALA A 93 19.35 -25.37 6.09
CA ALA A 93 19.62 -23.94 6.22
C ALA A 93 18.76 -23.10 5.24
N ASN A 94 18.59 -23.57 4.00
CA ASN A 94 17.73 -22.93 3.02
C ASN A 94 16.26 -22.95 3.45
N LEU A 95 15.77 -24.07 3.98
CA LEU A 95 14.39 -24.16 4.48
C LEU A 95 14.14 -23.17 5.62
N ARG A 96 15.06 -23.09 6.61
CA ARG A 96 14.95 -22.11 7.71
C ARG A 96 15.01 -20.67 7.23
N ALA A 97 15.85 -20.38 6.23
CA ALA A 97 15.89 -19.05 5.60
C ALA A 97 14.54 -18.69 4.93
N LEU A 98 13.93 -19.65 4.22
CA LEU A 98 12.64 -19.45 3.58
C LEU A 98 11.48 -19.38 4.59
N GLU A 99 11.54 -20.08 5.72
CA GLU A 99 10.60 -19.90 6.83
C GLU A 99 10.67 -18.48 7.43
N SER A 100 11.88 -17.94 7.60
CA SER A 100 12.05 -16.55 8.04
C SER A 100 11.55 -15.55 7.00
N LYS A 101 11.76 -15.82 5.70
CA LYS A 101 11.25 -15.00 4.61
C LYS A 101 9.72 -15.02 4.54
N GLU A 102 9.08 -16.17 4.76
CA GLU A 102 7.62 -16.30 4.84
C GLU A 102 7.07 -15.45 6.01
N LYS A 103 7.64 -15.58 7.22
CA LYS A 103 7.24 -14.78 8.38
C LYS A 103 7.40 -13.28 8.12
N LEU A 104 8.51 -12.88 7.47
CA LEU A 104 8.77 -11.50 7.09
C LEU A 104 7.67 -10.98 6.17
N SER A 105 7.31 -11.74 5.12
CA SER A 105 6.28 -11.34 4.16
C SER A 105 4.88 -11.25 4.80
N LEU A 106 4.57 -12.10 5.78
CA LEU A 106 3.34 -12.01 6.56
C LEU A 106 3.30 -10.73 7.42
N LEU A 107 4.42 -10.40 8.08
CA LEU A 107 4.52 -9.16 8.87
C LEU A 107 4.42 -7.91 7.99
N ASP A 108 5.06 -7.92 6.82
CA ASP A 108 4.97 -6.84 5.83
C ASP A 108 3.53 -6.64 5.33
N LYS A 109 2.80 -7.74 5.12
CA LYS A 109 1.38 -7.68 4.73
C LYS A 109 0.54 -7.01 5.82
N GLU A 110 0.69 -7.39 7.09
CA GLU A 110 -0.05 -6.80 8.21
C GLU A 110 0.34 -5.33 8.43
N GLN A 111 1.63 -5.00 8.31
CA GLN A 111 2.10 -3.61 8.37
C GLN A 111 1.48 -2.76 7.26
N SER A 112 1.44 -3.28 6.03
CA SER A 112 0.82 -2.60 4.88
C SER A 112 -0.65 -2.32 5.13
N LYS A 113 -1.39 -3.26 5.71
CA LYS A 113 -2.80 -3.09 6.08
C LYS A 113 -3.00 -1.93 7.06
N ASN A 114 -2.14 -1.85 8.09
CA ASN A 114 -2.18 -0.75 9.06
C ASN A 114 -1.80 0.59 8.43
N TYR A 115 -0.81 0.60 7.55
CA TYR A 115 -0.40 1.82 6.83
C TYR A 115 -1.52 2.36 5.94
N LEU A 116 -2.22 1.48 5.21
CA LEU A 116 -3.36 1.86 4.38
C LEU A 116 -4.51 2.42 5.23
N ALA A 117 -4.80 1.81 6.38
CA ALA A 117 -5.80 2.32 7.32
C ALA A 117 -5.43 3.72 7.85
N LEU A 118 -4.17 3.93 8.25
CA LEU A 118 -3.69 5.23 8.73
C LEU A 118 -3.76 6.30 7.64
N ASN A 119 -3.40 5.95 6.41
CA ASN A 119 -3.50 6.84 5.25
C ASN A 119 -4.96 7.21 4.97
N ALA A 120 -5.88 6.24 5.00
CA ALA A 120 -7.31 6.49 4.85
C ALA A 120 -7.84 7.45 5.93
N ILE A 121 -7.50 7.22 7.19
CA ILE A 121 -7.87 8.11 8.30
C ILE A 121 -7.37 9.53 8.05
N THR A 122 -6.11 9.66 7.66
CA THR A 122 -5.46 10.96 7.39
C THR A 122 -6.15 11.71 6.25
N LEU A 123 -6.41 11.05 5.12
CA LEU A 123 -7.11 11.65 3.98
C LEU A 123 -8.55 12.05 4.33
N TYR A 124 -9.22 11.21 5.13
CA TYR A 124 -10.59 11.48 5.58
C TYR A 124 -10.66 12.78 6.40
N PHE A 125 -9.82 12.91 7.44
CA PHE A 125 -9.82 14.11 8.28
C PHE A 125 -9.29 15.34 7.57
N ASN A 126 -8.29 15.21 6.69
CA ASN A 126 -7.82 16.31 5.85
C ASN A 126 -8.93 16.82 4.93
N THR A 127 -9.75 15.93 4.38
CA THR A 127 -10.90 16.30 3.55
C THR A 127 -11.95 17.07 4.35
N LEU A 128 -12.29 16.60 5.56
CA LEU A 128 -13.25 17.30 6.42
C LEU A 128 -12.76 18.68 6.83
N SER A 129 -11.48 18.78 7.23
CA SER A 129 -10.85 20.06 7.59
C SER A 129 -10.87 21.03 6.43
N LEU A 130 -10.43 20.58 5.25
CA LEU A 130 -10.35 21.43 4.07
C LEU A 130 -11.72 21.90 3.58
N LYS A 131 -12.77 21.09 3.68
CA LYS A 131 -14.15 21.49 3.39
C LYS A 131 -14.60 22.65 4.29
N LYS A 132 -14.25 22.62 5.59
CA LYS A 132 -14.57 23.70 6.53
C LYS A 132 -13.76 24.97 6.25
N ILE A 133 -12.47 24.82 5.89
CA ILE A 133 -11.61 25.93 5.46
C ILE A 133 -12.16 26.60 4.20
N LEU A 134 -12.62 25.83 3.21
CA LEU A 134 -13.22 26.35 1.99
C LEU A 134 -14.48 27.18 2.29
N LEU A 135 -15.35 26.68 3.17
CA LEU A 135 -16.54 27.44 3.59
C LEU A 135 -16.17 28.79 4.24
N ALA A 136 -15.18 28.80 5.14
CA ALA A 136 -14.69 30.02 5.77
C ALA A 136 -14.04 30.98 4.75
N ASN A 137 -13.28 30.45 3.78
CA ASN A 137 -12.66 31.27 2.73
C ASN A 137 -13.70 31.86 1.78
N GLN A 138 -14.75 31.10 1.43
CA GLN A 138 -15.88 31.64 0.63
C GLN A 138 -16.55 32.83 1.34
N GLN A 139 -16.77 32.72 2.65
CA GLN A 139 -17.33 33.81 3.45
C GLN A 139 -16.38 35.02 3.52
N LYS A 140 -15.06 34.77 3.70
CA LYS A 140 -14.00 35.81 3.67
C LYS A 140 -13.98 36.55 2.34
N VAL A 141 -14.05 35.84 1.22
CA VAL A 141 -14.08 36.41 -0.13
C VAL A 141 -15.33 37.25 -0.32
N ALA A 142 -16.51 36.78 0.09
CA ALA A 142 -17.76 37.52 0.00
C ALA A 142 -17.73 38.82 0.84
N PHE A 143 -17.17 38.75 2.05
CA PHE A 143 -16.98 39.92 2.91
C PHE A 143 -16.05 40.97 2.29
N LEU A 144 -14.88 40.54 1.82
CA LEU A 144 -13.87 41.41 1.21
C LEU A 144 -14.38 42.02 -0.10
N LYS A 145 -15.14 41.25 -0.90
CA LYS A 145 -15.81 41.78 -2.10
C LYS A 145 -16.77 42.90 -1.78
N SER A 146 -17.68 42.71 -0.83
CA SER A 146 -18.66 43.71 -0.44
C SER A 146 -18.00 44.96 0.15
N THR A 147 -16.89 44.77 0.89
CA THR A 147 -16.10 45.88 1.43
C THR A 147 -15.38 46.66 0.33
N PHE A 148 -14.80 45.98 -0.64
CA PHE A 148 -14.17 46.61 -1.81
C PHE A 148 -15.18 47.41 -2.62
N GLU A 149 -16.36 46.85 -2.94
CA GLU A 149 -17.43 47.52 -3.67
C GLU A 149 -17.93 48.77 -2.95
N ARG A 150 -18.01 48.71 -1.62
CA ARG A 150 -18.41 49.88 -0.81
C ARG A 150 -17.33 50.96 -0.81
N LEU A 151 -16.07 50.62 -0.61
CA LEU A 151 -14.95 51.55 -0.64
C LEU A 151 -14.74 52.17 -2.02
N GLN A 152 -14.99 51.44 -3.09
CA GLN A 152 -14.97 51.96 -4.46
C GLN A 152 -15.99 53.11 -4.60
N LYS A 153 -17.22 52.92 -4.12
CA LYS A 153 -18.23 53.98 -4.15
C LYS A 153 -17.84 55.21 -3.32
N PHE A 154 -17.19 54.99 -2.16
CA PHE A 154 -16.72 56.13 -1.33
C PHE A 154 -15.54 56.86 -2.01
N TYR A 155 -14.64 56.16 -2.65
CA TYR A 155 -13.55 56.74 -3.42
C TYR A 155 -14.09 57.57 -4.60
N ASP A 156 -15.05 57.06 -5.36
CA ASP A 156 -15.67 57.71 -6.49
C ASP A 156 -16.42 58.98 -6.05
N ALA A 157 -16.91 59.01 -4.82
CA ALA A 157 -17.55 60.20 -4.19
C ALA A 157 -16.55 61.15 -3.50
N GLY A 158 -15.24 60.86 -3.56
CA GLY A 158 -14.18 61.66 -2.91
C GLY A 158 -14.13 61.54 -1.38
N LEU A 159 -14.76 60.51 -0.80
CA LEU A 159 -14.89 60.32 0.64
C LEU A 159 -13.87 59.33 1.25
N SER A 160 -13.10 58.61 0.42
CA SER A 160 -12.04 57.66 0.86
C SER A 160 -10.74 57.88 0.09
N PRO A 161 -9.58 57.75 0.74
CA PRO A 161 -8.29 57.83 0.07
C PRO A 161 -8.02 56.60 -0.81
N LYS A 162 -7.22 56.80 -1.84
CA LYS A 162 -6.85 55.75 -2.81
C LYS A 162 -6.15 54.57 -2.15
N ASP A 163 -5.29 54.81 -1.17
CA ASP A 163 -4.50 53.81 -0.49
C ASP A 163 -5.35 52.75 0.22
N GLU A 164 -6.45 53.20 0.82
CA GLU A 164 -7.40 52.32 1.50
C GLU A 164 -8.10 51.38 0.49
N LEU A 165 -8.55 51.96 -0.64
CA LEU A 165 -9.18 51.20 -1.72
C LEU A 165 -8.22 50.14 -2.29
N GLU A 166 -6.98 50.52 -2.63
CA GLU A 166 -5.97 49.56 -3.17
C GLU A 166 -5.59 48.51 -2.14
N SER A 167 -5.52 48.83 -0.84
CA SER A 167 -5.26 47.88 0.21
C SER A 167 -6.36 46.80 0.30
N ILE A 168 -7.64 47.20 0.26
CA ILE A 168 -8.75 46.24 0.31
C ILE A 168 -8.81 45.42 -0.99
N LYS A 169 -8.57 46.04 -2.14
CA LYS A 169 -8.51 45.38 -3.43
C LYS A 169 -7.43 44.27 -3.42
N ALA A 170 -6.23 44.55 -2.91
CA ALA A 170 -5.17 43.57 -2.77
C ALA A 170 -5.57 42.40 -1.86
N LYS A 171 -6.20 42.69 -0.69
CA LYS A 171 -6.72 41.66 0.24
C LYS A 171 -7.79 40.78 -0.42
N TYR A 172 -8.69 41.38 -1.21
CA TYR A 172 -9.70 40.64 -1.95
C TYR A 172 -9.09 39.67 -2.98
N HIS A 173 -8.15 40.16 -3.78
CA HIS A 173 -7.46 39.28 -4.77
C HIS A 173 -6.65 38.18 -4.11
N LEU A 174 -5.96 38.46 -2.99
CA LEU A 174 -5.27 37.44 -2.21
C LEU A 174 -6.24 36.38 -1.67
N SER A 175 -7.41 36.78 -1.20
CA SER A 175 -8.42 35.86 -0.70
C SER A 175 -9.03 34.97 -1.80
N LEU A 176 -9.15 35.48 -3.03
CA LEU A 176 -9.53 34.68 -4.21
C LEU A 176 -8.49 33.65 -4.55
N LEU A 177 -7.20 34.04 -4.51
CA LEU A 177 -6.09 33.11 -4.74
C LEU A 177 -6.07 32.00 -3.69
N GLU A 178 -6.22 32.32 -2.41
CA GLU A 178 -6.32 31.34 -1.32
C GLU A 178 -7.49 30.37 -1.53
N LEU A 179 -8.65 30.89 -1.95
CA LEU A 179 -9.82 30.05 -2.26
C LEU A 179 -9.50 29.05 -3.37
N SER A 180 -8.99 29.54 -4.51
CA SER A 180 -8.63 28.68 -5.66
C SER A 180 -7.57 27.63 -5.31
N GLN A 181 -6.56 28.01 -4.50
CA GLN A 181 -5.55 27.05 -4.02
C GLN A 181 -6.16 25.94 -3.15
N ASN A 182 -7.10 26.27 -2.27
CA ASN A 182 -7.75 25.28 -1.42
C ASN A 182 -8.76 24.43 -2.19
N GLU A 183 -9.42 24.96 -3.22
CA GLU A 183 -10.24 24.18 -4.16
C GLU A 183 -9.38 23.15 -4.90
N LEU A 184 -8.21 23.55 -5.40
CA LEU A 184 -7.26 22.65 -6.05
C LEU A 184 -6.75 21.56 -5.09
N LYS A 185 -6.43 21.93 -3.83
CA LYS A 185 -6.03 20.94 -2.80
C LYS A 185 -7.15 19.93 -2.56
N LEU A 186 -8.41 20.37 -2.47
CA LEU A 186 -9.54 19.45 -2.30
C LEU A 186 -9.68 18.51 -3.49
N ALA A 187 -9.55 19.01 -4.70
CA ALA A 187 -9.60 18.19 -5.92
C ALA A 187 -8.47 17.13 -5.94
N ASN A 188 -7.27 17.48 -5.49
CA ASN A 188 -6.16 16.54 -5.39
C ASN A 188 -6.42 15.46 -4.33
N ILE A 189 -6.87 15.83 -3.13
CA ILE A 189 -7.23 14.86 -2.08
C ILE A 189 -8.35 13.93 -2.57
N GLN A 190 -9.33 14.41 -3.32
CA GLN A 190 -10.38 13.57 -3.89
C GLN A 190 -9.82 12.53 -4.88
N LYS A 191 -8.80 12.89 -5.67
CA LYS A 191 -8.10 11.93 -6.54
C LYS A 191 -7.33 10.88 -5.73
N GLU A 192 -6.66 11.30 -4.65
CA GLU A 192 -5.96 10.38 -3.75
C GLU A 192 -6.94 9.39 -3.07
N ILE A 193 -8.11 9.89 -2.63
CA ILE A 193 -9.20 9.05 -2.11
C ILE A 193 -9.66 8.03 -3.15
N LYS A 194 -9.85 8.45 -4.39
CA LYS A 194 -10.24 7.56 -5.49
C LYS A 194 -9.21 6.48 -5.76
N ILE A 195 -7.91 6.84 -5.77
CA ILE A 195 -6.81 5.88 -5.93
C ILE A 195 -6.77 4.89 -4.76
N LEU A 196 -7.00 5.38 -3.52
CA LEU A 196 -6.91 4.55 -2.32
C LEU A 196 -8.09 3.59 -2.18
N SER A 197 -9.31 4.02 -2.54
CA SER A 197 -10.55 3.23 -2.40
C SER A 197 -11.01 2.51 -3.66
N ASP A 198 -10.34 2.77 -4.79
CA ASP A 198 -10.73 2.33 -6.14
C ASP A 198 -12.18 2.72 -6.53
N THR A 199 -12.75 3.68 -5.81
CA THR A 199 -14.13 4.16 -6.01
C THR A 199 -14.24 5.67 -5.83
N ASP A 200 -15.30 6.28 -6.36
CA ASP A 200 -15.61 7.69 -6.09
C ASP A 200 -16.21 7.87 -4.68
N PHE A 201 -15.40 7.57 -3.65
CA PHE A 201 -15.82 7.66 -2.26
C PHE A 201 -16.05 9.12 -1.82
N LYS A 202 -17.21 9.41 -1.25
CA LYS A 202 -17.55 10.75 -0.75
C LYS A 202 -17.40 10.80 0.77
N VAL A 203 -16.40 11.51 1.24
CA VAL A 203 -16.21 11.79 2.67
C VAL A 203 -17.36 12.69 3.18
N GLN A 204 -18.13 12.18 4.14
CA GLN A 204 -19.26 12.87 4.75
C GLN A 204 -19.24 12.70 6.27
N GLY A 205 -19.76 13.68 7.00
CA GLY A 205 -19.99 13.61 8.44
C GLY A 205 -18.97 14.35 9.30
N ASN A 206 -19.13 14.20 10.61
CA ASN A 206 -18.21 14.71 11.64
C ASN A 206 -17.69 13.50 12.41
N ALA A 207 -16.62 12.87 11.92
CA ALA A 207 -15.96 11.81 12.67
C ALA A 207 -15.13 12.44 13.81
N PHE A 208 -15.15 11.80 14.96
CA PHE A 208 -14.28 12.12 16.09
C PHE A 208 -13.40 10.91 16.35
N LEU A 209 -12.12 11.15 16.58
CA LEU A 209 -11.22 10.12 17.11
C LEU A 209 -11.45 10.05 18.61
N GLU A 210 -11.95 8.93 19.10
CA GLU A 210 -11.90 8.63 20.52
C GLU A 210 -10.45 8.36 20.92
N ASN A 211 -10.09 8.78 22.15
CA ASN A 211 -8.75 8.53 22.67
C ASN A 211 -8.55 7.02 22.77
N PRO A 212 -7.62 6.41 22.02
CA PRO A 212 -7.45 4.97 22.06
C PRO A 212 -7.07 4.56 23.48
N GLN A 213 -7.84 3.63 24.07
CA GLN A 213 -7.38 2.93 25.26
C GLN A 213 -6.02 2.30 24.89
N GLN A 214 -5.03 2.44 25.76
CA GLN A 214 -3.67 1.94 25.54
C GLN A 214 -3.67 0.41 25.42
N GLU A 215 -4.13 -0.13 24.31
CA GLU A 215 -3.78 -1.47 23.91
C GLU A 215 -2.32 -1.48 23.47
N LYS A 216 -1.56 -2.47 23.96
CA LYS A 216 -0.19 -2.69 23.49
C LYS A 216 -0.22 -2.89 21.97
N SER A 217 0.01 -1.83 21.22
CA SER A 217 0.12 -1.94 19.78
C SER A 217 1.34 -2.81 19.45
N GLN A 218 1.14 -3.82 18.64
CA GLN A 218 2.24 -4.61 18.10
C GLN A 218 3.07 -3.69 17.19
N ASN A 219 4.34 -3.48 17.56
CA ASN A 219 5.24 -2.72 16.72
C ASN A 219 5.78 -3.63 15.61
N TYR A 220 5.11 -3.61 14.46
CA TYR A 220 5.49 -4.41 13.30
C TYR A 220 6.91 -4.11 12.81
N GLU A 221 7.38 -2.87 12.90
CA GLU A 221 8.75 -2.50 12.49
C GLU A 221 9.80 -3.26 13.30
N VAL A 222 9.60 -3.33 14.63
CA VAL A 222 10.50 -4.09 15.51
C VAL A 222 10.41 -5.60 15.22
N MET A 223 9.22 -6.12 14.93
CA MET A 223 9.05 -7.55 14.59
C MET A 223 9.72 -7.87 13.25
N ILE A 224 9.55 -7.02 12.24
CA ILE A 224 10.21 -7.13 10.94
C ILE A 224 11.72 -7.07 11.10
N ALA A 225 12.26 -6.11 11.85
CA ALA A 225 13.70 -6.00 12.08
C ALA A 225 14.29 -7.25 12.77
N LYS A 226 13.58 -7.83 13.75
CA LYS A 226 13.98 -9.10 14.38
C LYS A 226 14.02 -10.25 13.40
N GLU A 227 13.00 -10.36 12.53
CA GLU A 227 12.95 -11.46 11.56
C GLU A 227 13.97 -11.27 10.43
N GLN A 228 14.31 -10.03 10.06
CA GLN A 228 15.43 -9.73 9.16
C GLN A 228 16.77 -10.19 9.75
N ILE A 229 17.00 -10.02 11.05
CA ILE A 229 18.19 -10.54 11.73
C ILE A 229 18.21 -12.06 11.69
N ASN A 230 17.07 -12.74 11.89
CA ASN A 230 16.98 -14.19 11.80
C ASN A 230 17.30 -14.68 10.37
N LEU A 231 16.72 -14.05 9.35
CA LEU A 231 17.02 -14.33 7.96
C LEU A 231 18.50 -14.16 7.64
N ALA A 232 19.13 -13.10 8.13
CA ALA A 232 20.57 -12.88 7.93
C ALA A 232 21.42 -13.95 8.60
N LYS A 233 21.05 -14.43 9.80
CA LYS A 233 21.72 -15.55 10.48
C LYS A 233 21.62 -16.85 9.68
N GLU A 234 20.42 -17.16 9.16
CA GLU A 234 20.23 -18.37 8.34
C GLU A 234 20.96 -18.27 7.00
N SER A 235 21.08 -17.08 6.42
CA SER A 235 21.91 -16.86 5.22
C SER A 235 23.40 -17.14 5.49
N VAL A 236 23.91 -16.78 6.68
CA VAL A 236 25.27 -17.13 7.10
C VAL A 236 25.42 -18.64 7.29
N ASN A 237 24.42 -19.33 7.87
CA ASN A 237 24.41 -20.77 8.02
C ASN A 237 24.40 -21.49 6.66
N LEU A 238 23.62 -20.97 5.70
CA LEU A 238 23.59 -21.47 4.32
C LEU A 238 24.98 -21.36 3.66
N ALA A 239 25.61 -20.19 3.75
CA ALA A 239 26.96 -19.99 3.21
C ALA A 239 28.00 -20.91 3.84
N LYS A 240 27.87 -21.23 5.14
CA LYS A 240 28.76 -22.20 5.81
C LYS A 240 28.52 -23.64 5.31
N ALA A 241 27.26 -24.02 5.08
CA ALA A 241 26.90 -25.36 4.61
C ALA A 241 27.42 -25.64 3.19
N GLU A 242 27.62 -24.61 2.35
CA GLU A 242 28.18 -24.72 1.01
C GLU A 242 29.69 -25.08 1.02
N TYR A 243 30.38 -24.95 2.16
CA TYR A 243 31.80 -25.35 2.29
C TYR A 243 32.02 -26.83 2.65
N PHE A 244 30.94 -27.56 2.92
CA PHE A 244 30.98 -28.99 3.28
C PHE A 244 30.24 -29.84 2.25
#